data_bfb8789198595300fbdf5d23a5b51406
#
_entry.id   bfb8789198595300fbdf5d23a5b51406
#
_cell.length_a   1.000
_cell.length_b   1.000
_cell.length_c   1.000
_cell.angle_alpha   90.00
_cell.angle_beta   90.00
_cell.angle_gamma   90.00
#
_symmetry.space_group_name_H-M   'P 1'
#
loop_
_entity.id
_entity.type
_entity.pdbx_description
1 polymer ?
#
loop_
_entity_poly.entity_id
_entity_poly.type
_entity_poly.pdbx_seq_one_letter_code
_entity_poly.pdbx_strand_id
1 'polypeptide(L)'
;MDSYRRLLKCFAIVCLLLIGAWLGGCSNKKNLKDIQDPFYEQWRVKAEEAKGNSPVEPPPVDEKPFEIVSQDPVDREAVEVPRPLPNRKISMKMNNIDVAVLLRALARAADQNIVLNEKVTGKININIHEAPWDEVFLSILQTHGLSYAWQGDIIRIMTAEDMDADLLSKARKRELRLAQPPLTRIVAVKFSEAEKLKSNLEQFVTVDRNGNPTGSILVDEHTNSLIIQAIKGDMDRMLAVVKKLDRPTPQVLIEAYIVEANKDVARELGIQWGGAYRGKSGDKNIIIGGNQNESGLGNIGQPVDVTSGSVVDLPALALGSFNPATLGLIYTRVGEYLLSVQLSALQDQGKLHILSSPSITTQDNQLAFIESGEDIPYQTVEDGEVNVTYREAVLRLEVTPNVIDGDTLKLDIKVKKEEADFTRTVLGNPTIITKKAETNVIQNDGQTIVIGGLSQETERRVQTGTPFLEDIPGLGYLFKRKSSADELEELLIFITPHILKSKVTGVKP
;
A
#
# COMPACT_ATOMS: atom_id res chain seq x y z
N MET A 1 -68.84 49.79 11.31
CA MET A 1 -68.87 48.57 10.44
C MET A 1 -67.88 48.66 9.29
N ASP A 2 -67.53 49.83 8.80
CA ASP A 2 -66.59 49.94 7.66
C ASP A 2 -65.10 49.71 8.02
N SER A 3 -64.67 49.93 9.25
CA SER A 3 -63.32 49.69 9.67
C SER A 3 -62.95 48.17 9.72
N TYR A 4 -63.91 47.32 10.07
CA TYR A 4 -63.78 45.88 10.13
C TYR A 4 -63.65 45.27 8.73
N ARG A 5 -64.36 45.78 7.75
CA ARG A 5 -64.28 45.36 6.35
C ARG A 5 -62.93 45.72 5.70
N ARG A 6 -62.30 46.83 6.08
CA ARG A 6 -60.94 47.19 5.60
C ARG A 6 -59.85 46.32 6.21
N LEU A 7 -59.99 45.99 7.50
CA LEU A 7 -59.04 45.08 8.19
C LEU A 7 -59.08 43.65 7.59
N LEU A 8 -60.28 43.14 7.29
CA LEU A 8 -60.46 41.84 6.66
C LEU A 8 -59.88 41.80 5.24
N LYS A 9 -60.00 42.88 4.47
CA LYS A 9 -59.41 43.00 3.13
C LYS A 9 -57.87 43.08 3.18
N CYS A 10 -57.29 43.83 4.12
CA CYS A 10 -55.84 43.87 4.30
C CYS A 10 -55.29 42.54 4.75
N PHE A 11 -55.97 41.82 5.65
CA PHE A 11 -55.56 40.49 6.09
C PHE A 11 -55.65 39.45 4.95
N ALA A 12 -56.70 39.52 4.13
CA ALA A 12 -56.80 38.65 2.95
C ALA A 12 -55.77 38.96 1.90
N ILE A 13 -55.32 40.19 1.69
CA ILE A 13 -54.25 40.55 0.75
C ILE A 13 -52.90 40.09 1.27
N VAL A 14 -52.63 40.22 2.57
CA VAL A 14 -51.38 39.72 3.18
C VAL A 14 -51.33 38.18 3.14
N CYS A 15 -52.43 37.49 3.40
CA CYS A 15 -52.52 36.04 3.24
C CYS A 15 -52.35 35.61 1.79
N LEU A 16 -52.91 36.34 0.81
CA LEU A 16 -52.73 36.05 -0.62
C LEU A 16 -51.29 36.29 -1.10
N LEU A 17 -50.62 37.31 -0.60
CA LEU A 17 -49.20 37.56 -0.88
C LEU A 17 -48.30 36.49 -0.24
N LEU A 18 -48.60 36.02 0.97
CA LEU A 18 -47.88 34.91 1.62
C LEU A 18 -48.13 33.58 0.91
N ILE A 19 -49.35 33.33 0.42
CA ILE A 19 -49.68 32.13 -0.37
C ILE A 19 -49.00 32.21 -1.76
N GLY A 20 -48.94 33.39 -2.38
CA GLY A 20 -48.22 33.62 -3.65
C GLY A 20 -46.70 33.40 -3.52
N ALA A 21 -46.11 33.85 -2.43
CA ALA A 21 -44.72 33.58 -2.12
C ALA A 21 -44.43 32.06 -1.85
N TRP A 22 -45.43 31.35 -1.34
CA TRP A 22 -45.35 29.91 -1.08
C TRP A 22 -45.48 29.07 -2.36
N LEU A 23 -46.26 29.53 -3.34
CA LEU A 23 -46.42 28.85 -4.64
C LEU A 23 -45.25 29.15 -5.61
N GLY A 24 -44.50 30.24 -5.42
CA GLY A 24 -43.30 30.58 -6.21
C GLY A 24 -42.03 29.91 -5.76
N GLY A 25 -42.02 29.31 -4.58
CA GLY A 25 -40.90 28.53 -4.07
C GLY A 25 -40.89 27.12 -4.64
N CYS A 26 -40.73 26.96 -5.97
CA CYS A 26 -40.25 25.69 -6.53
C CYS A 26 -38.87 25.39 -5.93
N SER A 27 -38.90 24.72 -4.79
CA SER A 27 -37.73 24.04 -4.25
C SER A 27 -37.27 23.03 -5.29
N ASN A 28 -36.42 23.47 -6.17
CA ASN A 28 -35.58 22.58 -6.93
C ASN A 28 -34.70 21.89 -5.89
N LYS A 29 -35.13 20.74 -5.37
CA LYS A 29 -34.27 19.81 -4.65
C LYS A 29 -33.24 19.31 -5.68
N LYS A 30 -32.26 20.14 -6.00
CA LYS A 30 -31.01 19.61 -6.55
C LYS A 30 -30.46 18.71 -5.45
N ASN A 31 -30.62 17.41 -5.65
CA ASN A 31 -29.91 16.43 -4.84
C ASN A 31 -28.44 16.85 -4.81
N LEU A 32 -27.82 16.78 -3.66
CA LEU A 32 -26.35 17.03 -3.54
C LEU A 32 -25.54 16.24 -4.56
N LYS A 33 -26.07 15.13 -5.05
CA LYS A 33 -25.48 14.30 -6.12
C LYS A 33 -25.43 14.98 -7.50
N ASP A 34 -26.26 16.02 -7.77
CA ASP A 34 -26.32 16.67 -9.09
C ASP A 34 -25.39 17.88 -9.24
N ILE A 35 -24.65 18.26 -8.21
CA ILE A 35 -23.61 19.28 -8.32
C ILE A 35 -22.27 18.53 -8.39
N GLN A 36 -22.08 17.78 -9.47
CA GLN A 36 -20.82 17.16 -9.79
C GLN A 36 -19.82 18.27 -10.12
N ASP A 37 -18.75 18.33 -9.33
CA ASP A 37 -17.68 19.27 -9.62
C ASP A 37 -16.88 18.71 -10.79
N PRO A 38 -16.75 19.44 -11.93
CA PRO A 38 -16.08 18.93 -13.13
C PRO A 38 -14.62 18.53 -12.89
N PHE A 39 -13.96 19.14 -11.90
CA PHE A 39 -12.60 18.77 -11.51
C PHE A 39 -12.56 17.36 -10.88
N TYR A 40 -13.42 17.11 -9.90
CA TYR A 40 -13.44 15.81 -9.22
C TYR A 40 -13.96 14.69 -10.14
N GLU A 41 -14.97 15.00 -10.98
CA GLU A 41 -15.49 14.04 -11.95
C GLU A 41 -14.41 13.54 -12.91
N GLN A 42 -13.49 14.40 -13.37
CA GLN A 42 -12.37 13.97 -14.22
C GLN A 42 -11.50 12.93 -13.52
N TRP A 43 -11.22 13.14 -12.23
CA TRP A 43 -10.40 12.21 -11.45
C TRP A 43 -11.17 10.95 -11.07
N ARG A 44 -12.48 11.07 -10.81
CA ARG A 44 -13.34 9.92 -10.54
C ARG A 44 -13.47 9.01 -11.76
N VAL A 45 -13.62 9.57 -12.96
CA VAL A 45 -13.63 8.81 -14.21
C VAL A 45 -12.30 8.10 -14.41
N LYS A 46 -11.15 8.79 -14.22
CA LYS A 46 -9.83 8.15 -14.27
C LYS A 46 -9.68 7.05 -13.22
N ALA A 47 -10.24 7.24 -12.03
CA ALA A 47 -10.21 6.23 -10.99
C ALA A 47 -11.06 4.99 -11.37
N GLU A 48 -12.20 5.19 -12.01
CA GLU A 48 -13.03 4.07 -12.50
C GLU A 48 -12.39 3.35 -13.68
N GLU A 49 -11.76 4.07 -14.60
CA GLU A 49 -10.98 3.49 -15.69
C GLU A 49 -9.76 2.68 -15.19
N ALA A 50 -9.14 3.12 -14.09
CA ALA A 50 -8.01 2.44 -13.47
C ALA A 50 -8.41 1.25 -12.56
N LYS A 51 -9.70 1.16 -12.15
CA LYS A 51 -10.21 0.03 -11.38
C LYS A 51 -10.24 -1.23 -12.27
N GLY A 52 -9.48 -2.24 -11.90
CA GLY A 52 -9.50 -3.54 -12.58
C GLY A 52 -8.42 -3.76 -13.61
N ASN A 53 -7.48 -2.83 -13.78
CA ASN A 53 -6.25 -3.07 -14.52
C ASN A 53 -5.26 -3.88 -13.67
N SER A 54 -5.67 -5.09 -13.27
CA SER A 54 -4.68 -6.08 -12.87
C SER A 54 -3.93 -6.47 -14.14
N PRO A 55 -2.59 -6.50 -14.16
CA PRO A 55 -1.86 -6.96 -15.33
C PRO A 55 -2.38 -8.36 -15.69
N VAL A 56 -2.69 -8.55 -16.96
CA VAL A 56 -2.88 -9.89 -17.56
C VAL A 56 -1.68 -10.73 -17.12
N GLU A 57 -1.93 -12.00 -16.79
CA GLU A 57 -0.87 -12.95 -16.42
C GLU A 57 0.41 -12.64 -17.18
N PRO A 58 1.55 -12.44 -16.49
CA PRO A 58 2.80 -12.20 -17.20
C PRO A 58 2.96 -13.31 -18.21
N PRO A 59 3.39 -13.01 -19.46
CA PRO A 59 3.65 -14.04 -20.45
C PRO A 59 4.52 -15.09 -19.75
N PRO A 60 4.27 -16.39 -19.96
CA PRO A 60 5.04 -17.43 -19.31
C PRO A 60 6.51 -17.06 -19.50
N VAL A 61 7.17 -16.75 -18.40
CA VAL A 61 8.60 -16.51 -18.41
C VAL A 61 9.16 -17.74 -19.06
N ASP A 62 9.73 -17.61 -20.26
CA ASP A 62 10.55 -18.65 -20.84
C ASP A 62 11.66 -18.88 -19.81
N GLU A 63 11.37 -19.71 -18.82
CA GLU A 63 12.32 -20.27 -17.90
C GLU A 63 13.28 -21.11 -18.76
N LYS A 64 14.11 -20.43 -19.52
CA LYS A 64 15.36 -21.04 -19.92
C LYS A 64 16.02 -21.36 -18.61
N PRO A 65 16.09 -22.65 -18.24
CA PRO A 65 16.67 -23.03 -16.98
C PRO A 65 18.01 -22.30 -16.93
N PHE A 66 18.25 -21.56 -15.85
CA PHE A 66 19.52 -20.89 -15.64
C PHE A 66 20.60 -21.89 -15.99
N GLU A 67 21.15 -21.79 -17.19
CA GLU A 67 22.32 -22.57 -17.56
C GLU A 67 23.35 -22.22 -16.50
N ILE A 68 23.44 -23.09 -15.52
CA ILE A 68 24.60 -23.11 -14.62
C ILE A 68 25.78 -23.11 -15.56
N VAL A 69 26.44 -21.95 -15.70
CA VAL A 69 27.67 -21.84 -16.51
C VAL A 69 28.76 -22.65 -15.82
N SER A 70 28.60 -23.94 -15.87
CA SER A 70 29.66 -24.90 -15.75
C SER A 70 30.27 -25.05 -17.14
N GLN A 71 30.85 -23.97 -17.67
CA GLN A 71 31.71 -24.03 -18.82
C GLN A 71 33.14 -24.41 -18.34
N ASP A 72 33.25 -25.62 -17.93
CA ASP A 72 34.49 -26.36 -18.10
C ASP A 72 34.12 -27.82 -18.40
N PRO A 73 34.39 -28.30 -19.61
CA PRO A 73 34.18 -29.72 -19.95
C PRO A 73 35.14 -30.64 -19.18
N VAL A 74 36.03 -30.13 -18.32
CA VAL A 74 37.06 -30.90 -17.66
C VAL A 74 36.71 -31.35 -16.24
N ASP A 75 35.68 -30.80 -15.59
CA ASP A 75 35.34 -31.14 -14.20
C ASP A 75 33.85 -31.39 -13.95
N ARG A 76 33.17 -32.02 -14.90
CA ARG A 76 32.06 -32.86 -14.49
C ARG A 76 32.63 -34.15 -13.85
N GLU A 77 33.21 -34.05 -12.67
CA GLU A 77 32.95 -35.11 -11.71
C GLU A 77 31.44 -34.99 -11.43
N ALA A 78 30.69 -35.70 -12.29
CA ALA A 78 29.30 -35.92 -12.04
C ALA A 78 29.22 -36.30 -10.56
N VAL A 79 28.50 -35.54 -9.75
CA VAL A 79 27.85 -36.10 -8.57
C VAL A 79 27.10 -37.27 -9.20
N GLU A 80 27.68 -38.49 -9.02
CA GLU A 80 27.12 -39.72 -9.51
C GLU A 80 25.77 -39.86 -8.77
N VAL A 81 24.72 -39.23 -9.34
CA VAL A 81 23.36 -39.59 -8.95
C VAL A 81 23.28 -41.07 -9.23
N PRO A 82 23.14 -41.93 -8.18
CA PRO A 82 23.09 -43.36 -8.37
C PRO A 82 22.02 -43.68 -9.38
N ARG A 83 22.40 -43.97 -10.61
CA ARG A 83 21.44 -44.39 -11.63
C ARG A 83 20.81 -45.69 -11.16
N PRO A 84 19.46 -45.80 -11.18
CA PRO A 84 18.84 -47.06 -10.80
C PRO A 84 19.34 -48.18 -11.70
N LEU A 85 19.70 -49.30 -11.10
CA LEU A 85 20.03 -50.50 -11.83
C LEU A 85 18.77 -51.03 -12.55
N PRO A 86 18.94 -51.74 -13.70
CA PRO A 86 17.82 -52.34 -14.43
C PRO A 86 17.03 -53.35 -13.58
N ASN A 87 15.73 -53.21 -13.50
CA ASN A 87 14.82 -54.08 -12.72
C ASN A 87 14.12 -55.12 -13.62
N ARG A 88 14.84 -55.69 -14.61
CA ARG A 88 14.27 -56.72 -15.50
C ARG A 88 14.37 -58.09 -14.85
N LYS A 89 13.31 -58.89 -14.84
CA LYS A 89 13.35 -60.26 -14.36
C LYS A 89 14.18 -61.15 -15.26
N ILE A 90 15.07 -61.92 -14.66
CA ILE A 90 15.99 -62.87 -15.37
C ILE A 90 15.86 -64.27 -14.76
N SER A 91 16.03 -65.27 -15.62
CA SER A 91 16.14 -66.67 -15.22
C SER A 91 17.41 -67.27 -15.81
N MET A 92 18.26 -67.83 -14.95
CA MET A 92 19.56 -68.34 -15.36
C MET A 92 19.99 -69.51 -14.46
N LYS A 93 20.48 -70.58 -15.08
CA LYS A 93 21.04 -71.75 -14.37
C LYS A 93 22.40 -72.09 -14.93
N MET A 94 23.41 -71.99 -14.12
CA MET A 94 24.80 -72.26 -14.52
C MET A 94 25.55 -72.90 -13.33
N ASN A 95 26.40 -73.89 -13.63
CA ASN A 95 27.17 -74.58 -12.63
C ASN A 95 28.68 -74.38 -12.90
N ASN A 96 29.45 -74.13 -11.90
CA ASN A 96 30.94 -74.00 -11.92
C ASN A 96 31.42 -72.97 -12.96
N ILE A 97 30.74 -71.85 -13.11
CA ILE A 97 31.08 -70.80 -14.06
C ILE A 97 31.97 -69.77 -13.42
N ASP A 98 32.87 -69.16 -14.23
CA ASP A 98 33.68 -68.02 -13.83
C ASP A 98 32.81 -66.77 -13.63
N VAL A 99 33.02 -66.03 -12.51
CA VAL A 99 32.26 -64.82 -12.16
C VAL A 99 32.32 -63.75 -13.25
N ALA A 100 33.50 -63.63 -13.93
CA ALA A 100 33.69 -62.66 -15.04
C ALA A 100 32.78 -63.02 -16.24
N VAL A 101 32.62 -64.31 -16.55
CA VAL A 101 31.75 -64.77 -17.63
C VAL A 101 30.26 -64.56 -17.27
N LEU A 102 29.93 -64.84 -16.00
CA LEU A 102 28.57 -64.64 -15.50
C LEU A 102 28.16 -63.17 -15.54
N LEU A 103 29.02 -62.24 -15.07
CA LEU A 103 28.73 -60.80 -15.08
C LEU A 103 28.53 -60.26 -16.50
N ARG A 104 29.35 -60.77 -17.50
CA ARG A 104 29.15 -60.45 -18.92
C ARG A 104 27.81 -60.96 -19.45
N ALA A 105 27.41 -62.17 -19.03
CA ALA A 105 26.09 -62.72 -19.43
C ALA A 105 24.95 -61.94 -18.82
N LEU A 106 25.04 -61.53 -17.56
CA LEU A 106 24.09 -60.67 -16.89
C LEU A 106 23.96 -59.29 -17.53
N ALA A 107 25.07 -58.66 -17.90
CA ALA A 107 25.07 -57.39 -18.58
C ALA A 107 24.38 -57.47 -19.94
N ARG A 108 24.63 -58.51 -20.71
CA ARG A 108 23.97 -58.77 -21.99
C ARG A 108 22.45 -59.00 -21.82
N ALA A 109 22.06 -59.67 -20.74
CA ALA A 109 20.62 -59.95 -20.47
C ALA A 109 19.83 -58.65 -20.16
N ALA A 110 20.47 -57.62 -19.67
CA ALA A 110 19.89 -56.33 -19.32
C ALA A 110 20.29 -55.20 -20.30
N ASP A 111 21.02 -55.51 -21.37
CA ASP A 111 21.53 -54.53 -22.34
C ASP A 111 22.38 -53.42 -21.68
N GLN A 112 23.24 -53.84 -20.74
CA GLN A 112 24.11 -52.94 -20.01
C GLN A 112 25.59 -53.08 -20.44
N ASN A 113 26.28 -51.96 -20.53
CA ASN A 113 27.72 -51.97 -20.80
C ASN A 113 28.46 -52.16 -19.48
N ILE A 114 29.35 -53.20 -19.43
CA ILE A 114 30.16 -53.43 -18.26
C ILE A 114 31.67 -53.52 -18.62
N VAL A 115 32.50 -53.06 -17.71
CA VAL A 115 33.95 -53.26 -17.75
C VAL A 115 34.38 -53.92 -16.45
N LEU A 116 35.10 -55.06 -16.62
CA LEU A 116 35.61 -55.84 -15.49
C LEU A 116 37.09 -55.59 -15.33
N ASN A 117 37.54 -55.41 -14.06
CA ASN A 117 38.95 -55.42 -13.75
C ASN A 117 39.57 -56.85 -13.84
N GLU A 118 40.80 -57.01 -14.23
CA GLU A 118 41.50 -58.28 -14.34
C GLU A 118 41.54 -59.10 -13.04
N LYS A 119 41.40 -58.46 -11.89
CA LYS A 119 41.37 -59.07 -10.57
C LYS A 119 40.01 -59.74 -10.24
N VAL A 120 39.01 -59.60 -11.10
CA VAL A 120 37.70 -60.22 -10.89
C VAL A 120 37.80 -61.68 -11.24
N THR A 121 38.03 -62.54 -10.24
CA THR A 121 38.17 -63.99 -10.41
C THR A 121 37.29 -64.73 -9.39
N GLY A 122 36.95 -65.96 -9.69
CA GLY A 122 36.15 -66.83 -8.82
C GLY A 122 35.18 -67.69 -9.59
N LYS A 123 34.72 -68.77 -8.96
CA LYS A 123 33.71 -69.69 -9.55
C LYS A 123 32.47 -69.67 -8.71
N ILE A 124 31.35 -69.66 -9.38
CA ILE A 124 30.04 -69.63 -8.74
C ILE A 124 29.06 -70.63 -9.36
N ASN A 125 28.19 -71.17 -8.55
CA ASN A 125 27.03 -71.92 -8.98
C ASN A 125 25.78 -71.04 -8.82
N ILE A 126 24.99 -70.91 -9.87
CA ILE A 126 23.82 -70.06 -9.87
C ILE A 126 22.59 -70.80 -10.41
N ASN A 127 21.51 -70.64 -9.71
CA ASN A 127 20.17 -71.15 -10.10
C ASN A 127 19.12 -70.08 -9.73
N ILE A 128 18.76 -69.30 -10.70
CA ILE A 128 17.83 -68.14 -10.52
C ILE A 128 16.64 -68.35 -11.40
N HIS A 129 15.45 -68.10 -10.84
CA HIS A 129 14.17 -68.19 -11.52
C HIS A 129 13.37 -66.92 -11.28
N GLU A 130 13.11 -66.14 -12.34
CA GLU A 130 12.32 -64.92 -12.33
C GLU A 130 12.71 -63.88 -11.27
N ALA A 131 13.99 -63.73 -10.97
CA ALA A 131 14.51 -62.74 -10.02
C ALA A 131 14.84 -61.40 -10.70
N PRO A 132 14.66 -60.23 -10.01
CA PRO A 132 15.11 -58.91 -10.49
C PRO A 132 16.60 -58.88 -10.78
N TRP A 133 17.00 -58.28 -11.89
CA TRP A 133 18.41 -58.20 -12.32
C TRP A 133 19.28 -57.51 -11.29
N ASP A 134 18.81 -56.39 -10.73
CA ASP A 134 19.55 -55.59 -9.74
C ASP A 134 19.85 -56.39 -8.45
N GLU A 135 18.87 -57.14 -7.94
CA GLU A 135 19.08 -58.00 -6.77
C GLU A 135 20.09 -59.10 -7.05
N VAL A 136 19.99 -59.73 -8.19
CA VAL A 136 20.95 -60.78 -8.60
C VAL A 136 22.33 -60.23 -8.78
N PHE A 137 22.49 -59.07 -9.43
CA PHE A 137 23.75 -58.41 -9.68
C PHE A 137 24.42 -58.04 -8.36
N LEU A 138 23.69 -57.34 -7.46
CA LEU A 138 24.21 -56.93 -6.16
C LEU A 138 24.58 -58.13 -5.29
N SER A 139 23.79 -59.20 -5.30
CA SER A 139 24.08 -60.43 -4.55
C SER A 139 25.39 -61.12 -5.01
N ILE A 140 25.61 -61.17 -6.32
CA ILE A 140 26.87 -61.74 -6.87
C ILE A 140 28.08 -60.88 -6.49
N LEU A 141 27.95 -59.56 -6.61
CA LEU A 141 29.03 -58.63 -6.20
C LEU A 141 29.38 -58.79 -4.72
N GLN A 142 28.35 -58.83 -3.87
CA GLN A 142 28.52 -58.95 -2.42
C GLN A 142 29.18 -60.30 -2.03
N THR A 143 28.77 -61.40 -2.69
CA THR A 143 29.33 -62.74 -2.42
C THR A 143 30.83 -62.86 -2.77
N HIS A 144 31.27 -62.11 -3.76
CA HIS A 144 32.67 -62.12 -4.22
C HIS A 144 33.49 -60.92 -3.77
N GLY A 145 32.97 -60.03 -2.86
CA GLY A 145 33.70 -58.85 -2.37
C GLY A 145 33.99 -57.83 -3.48
N LEU A 146 33.11 -57.76 -4.49
CA LEU A 146 33.21 -56.83 -5.60
C LEU A 146 32.33 -55.59 -5.36
N SER A 147 32.79 -54.46 -5.89
CA SER A 147 32.04 -53.19 -5.91
C SER A 147 31.82 -52.72 -7.34
N TYR A 148 30.85 -51.86 -7.55
CA TYR A 148 30.60 -51.25 -8.85
C TYR A 148 30.55 -49.73 -8.76
N ALA A 149 30.92 -49.05 -9.85
CA ALA A 149 30.77 -47.61 -10.02
C ALA A 149 30.31 -47.33 -11.45
N TRP A 150 29.42 -46.31 -11.59
CA TRP A 150 29.02 -45.79 -12.88
C TRP A 150 30.12 -44.89 -13.46
N GLN A 151 30.54 -45.12 -14.69
CA GLN A 151 31.43 -44.23 -15.44
C GLN A 151 30.73 -43.86 -16.77
N GLY A 152 29.98 -42.76 -16.75
CA GLY A 152 29.11 -42.43 -17.86
C GLY A 152 27.97 -43.45 -18.00
N ASP A 153 27.97 -44.21 -19.10
CA ASP A 153 26.98 -45.27 -19.43
C ASP A 153 27.50 -46.68 -19.27
N ILE A 154 28.62 -46.80 -18.52
CA ILE A 154 29.30 -48.06 -18.31
C ILE A 154 29.36 -48.38 -16.81
N ILE A 155 29.01 -49.60 -16.43
CA ILE A 155 29.17 -50.12 -15.07
C ILE A 155 30.59 -50.75 -14.99
N ARG A 156 31.45 -50.10 -14.18
CA ARG A 156 32.78 -50.60 -13.91
C ARG A 156 32.76 -51.44 -12.64
N ILE A 157 33.16 -52.72 -12.76
CA ILE A 157 33.19 -53.65 -11.66
C ILE A 157 34.65 -53.89 -11.25
N MET A 158 34.91 -53.76 -9.94
CA MET A 158 36.26 -53.86 -9.37
C MET A 158 36.17 -54.49 -7.98
N THR A 159 37.33 -54.85 -7.42
CA THR A 159 37.39 -55.30 -6.03
C THR A 159 37.16 -54.14 -5.07
N ALA A 160 36.73 -54.43 -3.84
CA ALA A 160 36.52 -53.39 -2.80
C ALA A 160 37.83 -52.61 -2.54
N GLU A 161 38.99 -53.29 -2.55
CA GLU A 161 40.31 -52.65 -2.38
C GLU A 161 40.64 -51.66 -3.52
N ASP A 162 40.31 -52.00 -4.78
CA ASP A 162 40.54 -51.11 -5.91
C ASP A 162 39.55 -49.90 -5.87
N MET A 163 38.36 -50.07 -5.34
CA MET A 163 37.41 -48.99 -5.11
C MET A 163 37.92 -48.01 -4.06
N ASP A 164 38.42 -48.49 -2.93
CA ASP A 164 39.04 -47.66 -1.90
C ASP A 164 40.29 -46.92 -2.44
N ALA A 165 41.09 -47.56 -3.24
CA ALA A 165 42.24 -46.94 -3.89
C ALA A 165 41.82 -45.81 -4.89
N ASP A 166 40.74 -46.01 -5.63
CA ASP A 166 40.18 -44.99 -6.53
C ASP A 166 39.62 -43.79 -5.74
N LEU A 167 38.88 -44.04 -4.64
CA LEU A 167 38.42 -43.02 -3.74
C LEU A 167 39.56 -42.20 -3.09
N LEU A 168 40.59 -42.87 -2.62
CA LEU A 168 41.82 -42.24 -2.09
C LEU A 168 42.52 -41.40 -3.15
N SER A 169 42.62 -41.91 -4.38
CA SER A 169 43.18 -41.17 -5.52
C SER A 169 42.41 -39.91 -5.83
N LYS A 170 41.07 -40.00 -5.87
CA LYS A 170 40.16 -38.84 -6.05
C LYS A 170 40.32 -37.84 -4.90
N ALA A 171 40.35 -38.31 -3.65
CA ALA A 171 40.59 -37.46 -2.48
C ALA A 171 41.95 -36.73 -2.55
N ARG A 172 43.02 -37.45 -2.92
CA ARG A 172 44.35 -36.86 -3.07
C ARG A 172 44.43 -35.83 -4.21
N LYS A 173 43.75 -36.08 -5.34
CA LYS A 173 43.64 -35.09 -6.42
C LYS A 173 42.91 -33.82 -5.96
N ARG A 174 41.88 -33.97 -5.14
CA ARG A 174 41.13 -32.84 -4.55
C ARG A 174 42.02 -32.03 -3.58
N GLU A 175 42.81 -32.71 -2.76
CA GLU A 175 43.80 -32.05 -1.88
C GLU A 175 44.88 -31.28 -2.67
N LEU A 176 45.42 -31.87 -3.73
CA LEU A 176 46.38 -31.19 -4.60
C LEU A 176 45.79 -29.94 -5.27
N ARG A 177 44.48 -29.93 -5.61
CA ARG A 177 43.80 -28.73 -6.11
C ARG A 177 43.68 -27.66 -5.04
N LEU A 178 43.32 -28.03 -3.79
CA LEU A 178 43.20 -27.10 -2.66
C LEU A 178 44.59 -26.54 -2.23
N ALA A 179 45.65 -27.29 -2.47
CA ALA A 179 47.05 -26.87 -2.19
C ALA A 179 47.64 -25.93 -3.25
N GLN A 180 46.88 -25.62 -4.34
CA GLN A 180 47.35 -24.65 -5.32
C GLN A 180 47.42 -23.24 -4.70
N PRO A 181 48.45 -22.44 -5.01
CA PRO A 181 48.56 -21.09 -4.51
C PRO A 181 47.33 -20.25 -4.96
N PRO A 182 46.68 -19.49 -4.06
CA PRO A 182 45.59 -18.67 -4.41
C PRO A 182 45.99 -17.55 -5.38
N LEU A 183 45.18 -17.31 -6.38
CA LEU A 183 45.36 -16.23 -7.33
C LEU A 183 44.63 -14.99 -6.78
N THR A 184 45.25 -13.82 -6.95
CA THR A 184 44.60 -12.54 -6.59
C THR A 184 44.20 -11.82 -7.87
N ARG A 185 42.94 -11.39 -7.93
CA ARG A 185 42.41 -10.51 -9.00
C ARG A 185 41.65 -9.34 -8.43
N ILE A 186 41.84 -8.19 -9.07
CA ILE A 186 41.06 -6.96 -8.79
C ILE A 186 40.04 -6.83 -9.88
N VAL A 187 38.77 -6.65 -9.49
CA VAL A 187 37.63 -6.51 -10.38
C VAL A 187 36.90 -5.23 -10.04
N ALA A 188 36.93 -4.26 -10.94
CA ALA A 188 36.14 -3.03 -10.79
C ALA A 188 34.68 -3.31 -11.05
N VAL A 189 33.80 -2.93 -10.12
CA VAL A 189 32.35 -3.04 -10.20
C VAL A 189 31.80 -1.72 -10.70
N LYS A 190 30.95 -1.77 -11.75
CA LYS A 190 30.50 -0.56 -12.45
C LYS A 190 29.10 -0.10 -12.05
N PHE A 191 28.18 -1.02 -11.89
CA PHE A 191 26.76 -0.75 -11.70
C PHE A 191 26.26 -1.16 -10.32
N SER A 192 26.85 -2.18 -9.73
CA SER A 192 26.50 -2.68 -8.41
C SER A 192 27.41 -2.13 -7.32
N GLU A 193 27.03 -2.28 -6.06
CA GLU A 193 27.88 -1.99 -4.91
C GLU A 193 28.77 -3.20 -4.60
N ALA A 194 30.09 -2.97 -4.51
CA ALA A 194 31.05 -4.04 -4.28
C ALA A 194 30.79 -4.78 -2.94
N GLU A 195 30.31 -4.09 -1.89
CA GLU A 195 30.02 -4.69 -0.59
C GLU A 195 28.83 -5.68 -0.66
N LYS A 196 27.78 -5.35 -1.42
CA LYS A 196 26.65 -6.26 -1.64
C LYS A 196 27.07 -7.50 -2.44
N LEU A 197 27.95 -7.30 -3.45
CA LEU A 197 28.48 -8.42 -4.22
C LEU A 197 29.37 -9.31 -3.38
N LYS A 198 30.23 -8.77 -2.50
CA LYS A 198 31.07 -9.53 -1.58
C LYS A 198 30.29 -10.52 -0.76
N SER A 199 29.19 -10.05 -0.09
CA SER A 199 28.35 -10.91 0.75
C SER A 199 27.79 -12.12 -0.01
N ASN A 200 27.44 -11.93 -1.28
CA ASN A 200 26.94 -13.00 -2.14
C ASN A 200 28.07 -13.94 -2.61
N LEU A 201 29.26 -13.41 -2.84
CA LEU A 201 30.42 -14.16 -3.35
C LEU A 201 31.14 -14.99 -2.27
N GLU A 202 31.04 -14.57 -1.01
CA GLU A 202 31.63 -15.33 0.12
C GLU A 202 31.15 -16.77 0.20
N GLN A 203 29.90 -17.03 -0.24
CA GLN A 203 29.31 -18.37 -0.28
C GLN A 203 29.95 -19.28 -1.35
N PHE A 204 30.68 -18.73 -2.32
CA PHE A 204 31.36 -19.48 -3.38
C PHE A 204 32.80 -19.81 -3.04
N VAL A 205 33.33 -19.35 -1.91
CA VAL A 205 34.68 -19.69 -1.44
C VAL A 205 34.67 -21.11 -0.91
N THR A 206 35.53 -21.96 -1.47
CA THR A 206 35.68 -23.33 -0.99
C THR A 206 36.34 -23.32 0.41
N VAL A 207 35.85 -24.19 1.30
CA VAL A 207 36.45 -24.39 2.63
C VAL A 207 37.35 -25.62 2.66
N ASP A 208 38.43 -25.53 3.42
CA ASP A 208 39.35 -26.64 3.70
C ASP A 208 38.71 -27.69 4.64
N ARG A 209 39.36 -28.83 4.85
CA ARG A 209 38.95 -29.89 5.79
C ARG A 209 38.73 -29.40 7.22
N ASN A 210 39.44 -28.36 7.60
CA ASN A 210 39.34 -27.74 8.93
C ASN A 210 38.23 -26.68 9.03
N GLY A 211 37.46 -26.46 7.94
CA GLY A 211 36.39 -25.43 7.89
C GLY A 211 36.92 -24.02 7.61
N ASN A 212 38.21 -23.85 7.33
CA ASN A 212 38.76 -22.53 6.99
C ASN A 212 38.53 -22.21 5.50
N PRO A 213 38.17 -20.97 5.13
CA PRO A 213 38.03 -20.56 3.75
C PRO A 213 39.42 -20.58 3.06
N THR A 214 39.48 -21.15 1.85
CA THR A 214 40.70 -21.21 1.04
C THR A 214 40.99 -19.95 0.24
N GLY A 215 40.11 -18.93 0.38
CA GLY A 215 40.23 -17.64 -0.28
C GLY A 215 39.67 -16.52 0.58
N SER A 216 39.87 -15.29 0.15
CA SER A 216 39.33 -14.10 0.79
C SER A 216 38.81 -13.09 -0.24
N ILE A 217 37.80 -12.34 0.12
CA ILE A 217 37.23 -11.27 -0.70
C ILE A 217 37.29 -9.97 0.11
N LEU A 218 38.02 -9.00 -0.39
CA LEU A 218 38.11 -7.67 0.19
C LEU A 218 37.47 -6.67 -0.74
N VAL A 219 36.90 -5.61 -0.18
CA VAL A 219 36.29 -4.50 -0.91
C VAL A 219 37.17 -3.27 -0.72
N ASP A 220 37.46 -2.61 -1.81
CA ASP A 220 37.95 -1.25 -1.80
C ASP A 220 36.78 -0.29 -2.08
N GLU A 221 36.29 0.35 -1.04
CA GLU A 221 35.15 1.28 -1.12
C GLU A 221 35.47 2.50 -1.98
N HIS A 222 36.74 2.93 -2.01
CA HIS A 222 37.14 4.13 -2.74
C HIS A 222 37.02 3.95 -4.25
N THR A 223 37.38 2.79 -4.77
CA THR A 223 37.33 2.47 -6.21
C THR A 223 36.14 1.59 -6.59
N ASN A 224 35.27 1.24 -5.64
CA ASN A 224 34.18 0.27 -5.81
C ASN A 224 34.68 -1.04 -6.47
N SER A 225 35.76 -1.59 -5.94
CA SER A 225 36.42 -2.74 -6.54
C SER A 225 36.48 -3.92 -5.58
N LEU A 226 36.37 -5.13 -6.13
CA LEU A 226 36.52 -6.38 -5.40
C LEU A 226 37.96 -6.89 -5.58
N ILE A 227 38.66 -7.15 -4.48
CA ILE A 227 39.93 -7.84 -4.46
C ILE A 227 39.66 -9.29 -4.07
N ILE A 228 39.64 -10.17 -5.06
CA ILE A 228 39.32 -11.58 -4.89
C ILE A 228 40.61 -12.38 -4.85
N GLN A 229 40.82 -13.12 -3.75
CA GLN A 229 41.92 -14.07 -3.60
C GLN A 229 41.33 -15.47 -3.45
N ALA A 230 41.48 -16.33 -4.44
CA ALA A 230 40.88 -17.66 -4.46
C ALA A 230 41.70 -18.64 -5.35
N ILE A 231 41.43 -19.92 -5.19
CA ILE A 231 41.92 -20.95 -6.12
C ILE A 231 41.28 -20.74 -7.50
N LYS A 232 41.99 -21.18 -8.56
CA LYS A 232 41.59 -20.92 -9.95
C LYS A 232 40.12 -21.27 -10.24
N GLY A 233 39.62 -22.42 -9.77
CA GLY A 233 38.25 -22.87 -10.02
C GLY A 233 37.21 -21.97 -9.35
N ASP A 234 37.46 -21.47 -8.14
CA ASP A 234 36.54 -20.52 -7.44
C ASP A 234 36.62 -19.15 -8.09
N MET A 235 37.82 -18.69 -8.46
CA MET A 235 38.02 -17.43 -9.15
C MET A 235 37.20 -17.35 -10.43
N ASP A 236 37.26 -18.36 -11.30
CA ASP A 236 36.52 -18.35 -12.57
C ASP A 236 34.99 -18.35 -12.33
N ARG A 237 34.49 -19.10 -11.33
CA ARG A 237 33.09 -19.07 -10.92
C ARG A 237 32.66 -17.69 -10.41
N MET A 238 33.44 -17.11 -9.51
CA MET A 238 33.16 -15.79 -8.95
C MET A 238 33.12 -14.70 -10.04
N LEU A 239 34.09 -14.71 -10.96
CA LEU A 239 34.16 -13.77 -12.08
C LEU A 239 32.96 -13.91 -13.01
N ALA A 240 32.48 -15.13 -13.26
CA ALA A 240 31.25 -15.36 -14.05
C ALA A 240 30.01 -14.83 -13.34
N VAL A 241 29.92 -14.98 -12.02
CA VAL A 241 28.81 -14.43 -11.20
C VAL A 241 28.89 -12.92 -11.20
N VAL A 242 30.02 -12.29 -10.94
CA VAL A 242 30.17 -10.82 -10.97
C VAL A 242 29.72 -10.27 -12.32
N LYS A 243 30.16 -10.85 -13.44
CA LYS A 243 29.77 -10.41 -14.79
C LYS A 243 28.25 -10.48 -15.04
N LYS A 244 27.56 -11.45 -14.41
CA LYS A 244 26.11 -11.57 -14.52
C LYS A 244 25.37 -10.60 -13.63
N LEU A 245 25.90 -10.26 -12.45
CA LEU A 245 25.26 -9.38 -11.49
C LEU A 245 25.57 -7.90 -11.73
N ASP A 246 26.78 -7.57 -12.20
CA ASP A 246 27.21 -6.20 -12.49
C ASP A 246 26.72 -5.74 -13.87
N ARG A 247 25.42 -5.43 -13.95
CA ARG A 247 24.76 -4.94 -15.16
C ARG A 247 23.94 -3.69 -14.87
N PRO A 248 23.75 -2.81 -15.87
CA PRO A 248 22.97 -1.61 -15.68
C PRO A 248 21.52 -1.97 -15.31
N THR A 249 21.04 -1.37 -14.23
CA THR A 249 19.64 -1.46 -13.80
C THR A 249 18.86 -0.28 -14.38
N PRO A 250 17.60 -0.49 -14.82
CA PRO A 250 16.77 0.60 -15.31
C PRO A 250 16.45 1.58 -14.18
N GLN A 251 16.22 2.83 -14.54
CA GLN A 251 15.65 3.83 -13.64
C GLN A 251 14.16 3.92 -13.85
N VAL A 252 13.43 4.19 -12.78
CA VAL A 252 11.98 4.34 -12.79
C VAL A 252 11.63 5.71 -12.24
N LEU A 253 10.87 6.49 -13.00
CA LEU A 253 10.21 7.71 -12.54
C LEU A 253 8.84 7.30 -11.99
N ILE A 254 8.53 7.72 -10.79
CA ILE A 254 7.25 7.48 -10.13
C ILE A 254 6.58 8.82 -9.90
N GLU A 255 5.39 9.00 -10.43
CA GLU A 255 4.55 10.16 -10.23
C GLU A 255 3.33 9.77 -9.40
N ALA A 256 3.10 10.48 -8.30
CA ALA A 256 1.89 10.31 -7.49
C ALA A 256 0.99 11.53 -7.66
N TYR A 257 -0.33 11.32 -7.65
CA TYR A 257 -1.32 12.38 -7.64
C TYR A 257 -2.27 12.15 -6.47
N ILE A 258 -2.28 13.08 -5.53
CA ILE A 258 -3.15 13.07 -4.35
C ILE A 258 -4.20 14.15 -4.56
N VAL A 259 -5.43 13.72 -4.77
CA VAL A 259 -6.57 14.59 -5.04
C VAL A 259 -7.48 14.59 -3.83
N GLU A 260 -7.71 15.75 -3.25
CA GLU A 260 -8.63 15.95 -2.13
C GLU A 260 -9.74 16.92 -2.55
N ALA A 261 -10.96 16.59 -2.20
CA ALA A 261 -12.12 17.43 -2.40
C ALA A 261 -12.91 17.51 -1.12
N ASN A 262 -13.06 18.72 -0.58
CA ASN A 262 -13.92 18.99 0.57
C ASN A 262 -15.07 19.88 0.14
N LYS A 263 -16.28 19.54 0.58
CA LYS A 263 -17.48 20.29 0.32
C LYS A 263 -18.30 20.41 1.58
N ASP A 264 -18.48 21.64 2.03
CA ASP A 264 -19.25 21.96 3.23
C ASP A 264 -20.52 22.71 2.82
N VAL A 265 -21.67 22.28 3.31
CA VAL A 265 -22.93 22.97 3.13
C VAL A 265 -23.63 23.08 4.46
N ALA A 266 -23.78 24.29 4.96
CA ALA A 266 -24.50 24.55 6.20
C ALA A 266 -25.70 25.45 5.94
N ARG A 267 -26.85 25.12 6.56
CA ARG A 267 -28.10 25.88 6.48
C ARG A 267 -28.71 26.04 7.87
N GLU A 268 -29.00 27.29 8.21
CA GLU A 268 -29.66 27.65 9.45
C GLU A 268 -30.95 28.41 9.16
N LEU A 269 -32.04 27.96 9.75
CA LEU A 269 -33.31 28.63 9.71
C LEU A 269 -33.87 28.76 11.12
N GLY A 270 -34.10 29.98 11.56
CA GLY A 270 -34.55 30.26 12.89
C GLY A 270 -35.68 31.28 12.92
N ILE A 271 -36.40 31.29 14.02
CA ILE A 271 -37.48 32.22 14.27
C ILE A 271 -37.42 32.72 15.72
N GLN A 272 -37.68 34.00 15.86
CA GLN A 272 -37.88 34.62 17.15
C GLN A 272 -39.23 35.38 17.10
N TRP A 273 -40.03 35.23 18.08
CA TRP A 273 -41.20 36.06 18.20
C TRP A 273 -41.51 36.34 19.65
N GLY A 274 -41.99 37.54 19.89
CA GLY A 274 -42.33 38.03 21.20
C GLY A 274 -43.65 38.76 21.18
N GLY A 275 -44.26 38.85 22.31
CA GLY A 275 -45.50 39.59 22.46
C GLY A 275 -45.70 40.06 23.88
N ALA A 276 -46.32 41.21 24.01
CA ALA A 276 -46.78 41.72 25.28
C ALA A 276 -48.22 42.21 25.14
N TYR A 277 -49.02 41.88 26.11
CA TYR A 277 -50.38 42.35 26.23
C TYR A 277 -50.61 42.98 27.60
N ARG A 278 -51.20 44.20 27.60
CA ARG A 278 -51.60 44.87 28.81
C ARG A 278 -53.11 45.00 28.84
N GLY A 279 -53.74 44.35 29.78
CA GLY A 279 -55.21 44.41 30.02
C GLY A 279 -55.51 44.95 31.39
N LYS A 280 -56.77 45.50 31.54
CA LYS A 280 -57.30 45.82 32.84
C LYS A 280 -58.45 44.86 33.18
N SER A 281 -58.36 44.28 34.40
CA SER A 281 -59.43 43.48 34.96
C SER A 281 -59.79 44.03 36.30
N GLY A 282 -60.85 44.88 36.34
CA GLY A 282 -61.19 45.70 37.50
C GLY A 282 -60.11 46.74 37.82
N ASP A 283 -59.72 46.86 39.08
CA ASP A 283 -58.58 47.70 39.51
C ASP A 283 -57.20 47.14 39.27
N LYS A 284 -57.07 45.95 38.66
CA LYS A 284 -55.80 45.27 38.44
C LYS A 284 -55.35 45.39 36.99
N ASN A 285 -54.09 45.80 36.83
CA ASN A 285 -53.39 45.70 35.53
C ASN A 285 -52.86 44.28 35.32
N ILE A 286 -53.18 43.68 34.21
CA ILE A 286 -52.63 42.33 33.78
C ILE A 286 -51.68 42.60 32.66
N ILE A 287 -50.42 42.11 32.81
CA ILE A 287 -49.38 42.12 31.79
C ILE A 287 -49.08 40.66 31.47
N ILE A 288 -49.25 40.26 30.22
CA ILE A 288 -48.86 38.95 29.70
C ILE A 288 -47.78 39.20 28.66
N GLY A 289 -46.58 38.64 28.87
CA GLY A 289 -45.45 38.78 27.94
C GLY A 289 -44.46 37.64 28.09
N GLY A 290 -43.50 37.53 27.16
CA GLY A 290 -42.43 36.56 27.24
C GLY A 290 -41.39 36.93 28.30
N ASN A 291 -40.33 36.07 28.39
CA ASN A 291 -39.25 36.21 29.36
C ASN A 291 -38.62 37.61 29.27
N GLN A 292 -38.83 38.41 30.29
CA GLN A 292 -38.23 39.72 30.43
C GLN A 292 -37.12 39.62 31.48
N ASN A 293 -35.91 40.02 31.14
CA ASN A 293 -34.90 40.26 32.14
C ASN A 293 -35.44 41.26 33.13
N GLU A 294 -35.16 41.12 34.43
CA GLU A 294 -35.71 41.89 35.57
C GLU A 294 -35.71 43.42 35.39
N SER A 295 -34.89 43.93 34.45
CA SER A 295 -34.84 45.36 34.14
C SER A 295 -36.00 45.92 33.30
N GLY A 296 -36.87 45.09 32.78
CA GLY A 296 -37.92 45.47 31.79
C GLY A 296 -39.31 45.73 32.40
N LEU A 297 -39.51 45.40 33.65
CA LEU A 297 -40.75 45.77 34.39
C LEU A 297 -40.59 47.17 35.02
N GLY A 298 -40.51 48.17 34.14
CA GLY A 298 -40.56 49.57 34.58
C GLY A 298 -41.79 49.86 35.40
N ASN A 299 -41.67 50.81 36.37
CA ASN A 299 -42.74 51.30 37.22
C ASN A 299 -44.03 51.56 36.47
N ILE A 300 -45.15 51.25 37.13
CA ILE A 300 -46.50 51.49 36.62
C ILE A 300 -46.61 52.97 36.19
N GLY A 301 -46.64 53.21 34.86
CA GLY A 301 -46.72 54.54 34.28
C GLY A 301 -45.67 54.90 33.23
N GLN A 302 -44.64 54.13 33.09
CA GLN A 302 -43.67 54.31 32.02
C GLN A 302 -44.01 53.43 30.78
N PRO A 303 -43.66 53.84 29.56
CA PRO A 303 -43.79 52.98 28.38
C PRO A 303 -43.01 51.69 28.63
N VAL A 304 -43.68 50.55 28.44
CA VAL A 304 -42.98 49.23 28.49
C VAL A 304 -41.95 49.24 27.38
N ASP A 305 -40.69 49.13 27.76
CA ASP A 305 -39.61 48.89 26.79
C ASP A 305 -39.78 47.47 26.26
N VAL A 306 -40.35 47.40 25.09
CA VAL A 306 -40.82 46.16 24.44
C VAL A 306 -39.76 45.51 23.56
N THR A 307 -38.50 45.96 23.67
CA THR A 307 -37.40 45.46 22.84
C THR A 307 -36.74 44.21 23.40
N SER A 308 -37.09 43.72 24.59
CA SER A 308 -36.34 42.69 25.29
C SER A 308 -37.11 41.41 25.67
N GLY A 309 -38.37 41.23 25.26
CA GLY A 309 -39.14 40.02 25.63
C GLY A 309 -39.47 39.08 24.46
N SER A 310 -38.68 38.04 24.26
CA SER A 310 -39.02 36.96 23.32
C SER A 310 -39.87 35.87 24.00
N VAL A 311 -41.01 35.50 23.40
CA VAL A 311 -41.84 34.35 23.82
C VAL A 311 -41.22 33.05 23.27
N VAL A 312 -40.72 33.11 22.04
CA VAL A 312 -39.99 32.06 21.38
C VAL A 312 -38.70 32.67 20.88
N ASP A 313 -37.56 32.15 21.36
CA ASP A 313 -36.19 32.61 21.04
C ASP A 313 -35.39 31.48 20.41
N LEU A 314 -35.59 31.25 19.12
CA LEU A 314 -34.96 30.21 18.32
C LEU A 314 -34.32 30.81 17.06
N PRO A 315 -33.36 31.75 17.21
CA PRO A 315 -32.71 32.38 16.06
C PRO A 315 -31.83 31.35 15.32
N ALA A 316 -31.57 31.59 14.03
CA ALA A 316 -30.48 30.93 13.33
C ALA A 316 -29.18 31.34 14.00
N LEU A 317 -28.27 30.37 14.18
CA LEU A 317 -26.96 30.64 14.74
C LEU A 317 -26.04 31.26 13.67
N ALA A 318 -25.10 32.10 14.13
CA ALA A 318 -24.03 32.55 13.26
C ALA A 318 -23.10 31.37 12.90
N LEU A 319 -22.68 31.31 11.65
CA LEU A 319 -21.70 30.34 11.17
C LEU A 319 -20.35 31.06 10.98
N GLY A 320 -19.43 30.81 11.88
CA GLY A 320 -18.15 31.51 11.90
C GLY A 320 -18.32 33.03 12.04
N SER A 321 -17.82 33.80 11.07
CA SER A 321 -17.92 35.26 11.04
C SER A 321 -19.20 35.80 10.36
N PHE A 322 -20.07 34.92 9.83
CA PHE A 322 -21.27 35.32 9.10
C PHE A 322 -22.47 35.31 10.00
N ASN A 323 -23.15 36.45 10.02
CA ASN A 323 -24.44 36.60 10.73
C ASN A 323 -25.60 36.23 9.81
N PRO A 324 -26.66 35.60 10.34
CA PRO A 324 -27.86 35.29 9.55
C PRO A 324 -28.56 36.56 9.05
N ALA A 325 -29.08 36.48 7.85
CA ALA A 325 -29.99 37.51 7.35
C ALA A 325 -31.26 37.45 8.18
N THR A 326 -31.73 38.60 8.63
CA THR A 326 -32.93 38.71 9.50
C THR A 326 -33.99 39.57 8.86
N LEU A 327 -35.22 39.08 8.90
CA LEU A 327 -36.41 39.84 8.51
C LEU A 327 -37.34 39.98 9.72
N GLY A 328 -37.54 41.20 10.21
CA GLY A 328 -38.38 41.50 11.37
C GLY A 328 -39.71 42.18 10.97
N LEU A 329 -40.75 41.80 11.63
CA LEU A 329 -42.07 42.47 11.58
C LEU A 329 -42.49 42.81 13.00
N ILE A 330 -42.81 44.07 13.23
CA ILE A 330 -43.32 44.55 14.52
C ILE A 330 -44.73 45.09 14.29
N TYR A 331 -45.71 44.56 15.02
CA TYR A 331 -47.07 45.05 15.05
C TYR A 331 -47.43 45.52 16.46
N THR A 332 -47.77 46.79 16.61
CA THR A 332 -48.02 47.37 17.92
C THR A 332 -49.25 48.25 17.93
N ARG A 333 -49.99 48.26 19.06
CA ARG A 333 -50.98 49.26 19.38
C ARG A 333 -50.63 49.89 20.73
N VAL A 334 -50.36 51.15 20.68
CA VAL A 334 -49.84 51.89 21.83
C VAL A 334 -50.75 51.68 23.07
N GLY A 335 -50.16 51.18 24.13
CA GLY A 335 -50.74 50.93 25.43
C GLY A 335 -51.56 49.64 25.58
N GLU A 336 -51.76 48.83 24.52
CA GLU A 336 -52.56 47.61 24.60
C GLU A 336 -51.76 46.34 24.26
N TYR A 337 -51.12 46.24 23.10
CA TYR A 337 -50.40 45.05 22.70
C TYR A 337 -49.23 45.34 21.76
N LEU A 338 -48.24 44.47 21.82
CA LEU A 338 -47.09 44.39 20.90
C LEU A 338 -46.92 42.95 20.43
N LEU A 339 -46.70 42.78 19.17
CA LEU A 339 -46.24 41.53 18.57
C LEU A 339 -45.01 41.81 17.71
N SER A 340 -43.92 41.15 17.99
CA SER A 340 -42.69 41.17 17.17
C SER A 340 -42.40 39.78 16.64
N VAL A 341 -42.10 39.68 15.36
CA VAL A 341 -41.73 38.44 14.71
C VAL A 341 -40.45 38.71 13.90
N GLN A 342 -39.41 37.93 14.14
CA GLN A 342 -38.17 38.01 13.42
C GLN A 342 -37.83 36.63 12.85
N LEU A 343 -37.62 36.58 11.55
CA LEU A 343 -37.14 35.41 10.83
C LEU A 343 -35.68 35.59 10.54
N SER A 344 -34.89 34.56 10.80
CA SER A 344 -33.44 34.54 10.52
C SER A 344 -33.09 33.34 9.65
N ALA A 345 -32.29 33.58 8.62
CA ALA A 345 -31.85 32.53 7.71
C ALA A 345 -30.38 32.76 7.30
N LEU A 346 -29.61 31.68 7.25
CA LEU A 346 -28.24 31.68 6.78
C LEU A 346 -27.99 30.41 5.96
N GLN A 347 -27.27 30.53 4.87
CA GLN A 347 -26.78 29.41 4.10
C GLN A 347 -25.31 29.70 3.76
N ASP A 348 -24.44 28.76 4.05
CA ASP A 348 -23.02 28.78 3.72
C ASP A 348 -22.66 27.57 2.85
N GLN A 349 -21.78 27.76 1.89
CA GLN A 349 -21.30 26.71 1.00
C GLN A 349 -19.81 26.92 0.73
N GLY A 350 -19.00 26.00 1.23
CA GLY A 350 -17.57 25.92 0.97
C GLY A 350 -17.23 24.80 -0.01
N LYS A 351 -16.24 25.03 -0.84
CA LYS A 351 -15.61 23.99 -1.68
C LYS A 351 -14.12 24.22 -1.68
N LEU A 352 -13.38 23.15 -1.44
CA LEU A 352 -11.93 23.14 -1.44
C LEU A 352 -11.43 21.97 -2.28
N HIS A 353 -10.51 22.25 -3.19
CA HIS A 353 -9.81 21.23 -3.97
C HIS A 353 -8.32 21.37 -3.76
N ILE A 354 -7.66 20.28 -3.43
CA ILE A 354 -6.21 20.21 -3.27
C ILE A 354 -5.69 19.13 -4.22
N LEU A 355 -4.71 19.49 -5.03
CA LEU A 355 -3.96 18.57 -5.86
C LEU A 355 -2.50 18.63 -5.47
N SER A 356 -1.94 17.53 -4.99
CA SER A 356 -0.53 17.39 -4.70
C SER A 356 0.07 16.33 -5.62
N SER A 357 1.19 16.64 -6.28
CA SER A 357 1.82 15.77 -7.27
C SER A 357 3.32 15.57 -7.00
N PRO A 358 3.70 14.82 -5.95
CA PRO A 358 5.09 14.47 -5.73
C PRO A 358 5.59 13.50 -6.81
N SER A 359 6.82 13.67 -7.26
CA SER A 359 7.48 12.78 -8.22
C SER A 359 8.92 12.50 -7.82
N ILE A 360 9.38 11.28 -8.06
CA ILE A 360 10.74 10.85 -7.73
C ILE A 360 11.24 9.83 -8.74
N THR A 361 12.53 9.89 -9.03
CA THR A 361 13.22 8.89 -9.86
C THR A 361 14.19 8.09 -9.03
N THR A 362 14.13 6.77 -9.16
CA THR A 362 15.07 5.86 -8.48
C THR A 362 15.49 4.71 -9.38
N GLN A 363 16.51 3.97 -8.99
CA GLN A 363 16.93 2.75 -9.67
C GLN A 363 16.03 1.57 -9.25
N ASP A 364 15.99 0.56 -10.09
CA ASP A 364 15.36 -0.72 -9.80
C ASP A 364 15.85 -1.30 -8.46
N ASN A 365 14.91 -1.76 -7.60
CA ASN A 365 15.15 -2.29 -6.25
C ASN A 365 15.81 -1.31 -5.26
N GLN A 366 15.77 -0.01 -5.50
CA GLN A 366 16.29 1.00 -4.59
C GLN A 366 15.15 1.81 -3.96
N LEU A 367 15.17 1.88 -2.62
CA LEU A 367 14.26 2.73 -1.86
C LEU A 367 14.59 4.20 -2.15
N ALA A 368 13.57 4.97 -2.46
CA ALA A 368 13.67 6.41 -2.55
C ALA A 368 12.46 7.08 -1.88
N PHE A 369 12.67 8.28 -1.36
CA PHE A 369 11.60 9.08 -0.81
C PHE A 369 11.78 10.56 -1.16
N ILE A 370 10.67 11.26 -1.24
CA ILE A 370 10.60 12.72 -1.33
C ILE A 370 9.63 13.20 -0.26
N GLU A 371 10.02 14.26 0.44
CA GLU A 371 9.17 14.87 1.46
C GLU A 371 9.23 16.39 1.37
N SER A 372 8.11 17.03 1.71
CA SER A 372 7.97 18.48 1.77
C SER A 372 6.94 18.85 2.83
N GLY A 373 7.26 19.79 3.70
CA GLY A 373 6.39 20.20 4.78
C GLY A 373 7.08 21.14 5.77
N GLU A 374 6.57 21.16 6.98
CA GLU A 374 7.00 22.06 8.06
C GLU A 374 7.18 21.29 9.37
N ASP A 375 8.12 21.73 10.18
CA ASP A 375 8.32 21.26 11.55
C ASP A 375 7.52 22.11 12.52
N ILE A 376 6.57 21.52 13.21
CA ILE A 376 5.69 22.19 14.16
C ILE A 376 6.28 22.09 15.58
N PRO A 377 6.59 23.21 16.24
CA PRO A 377 7.09 23.18 17.60
C PRO A 377 5.94 22.88 18.60
N TYR A 378 6.13 21.86 19.43
CA TYR A 378 5.24 21.49 20.51
C TYR A 378 5.91 21.84 21.84
N GLN A 379 5.25 22.68 22.64
CA GLN A 379 5.71 23.03 23.96
C GLN A 379 5.13 22.07 24.99
N THR A 380 6.01 21.44 25.75
CA THR A 380 5.66 20.68 26.96
C THR A 380 6.27 21.35 28.18
N VAL A 381 5.48 21.46 29.24
CA VAL A 381 5.95 21.99 30.52
C VAL A 381 6.06 20.82 31.49
N GLU A 382 7.28 20.51 31.91
CA GLU A 382 7.58 19.47 32.88
C GLU A 382 8.41 20.09 34.00
N ASP A 383 7.96 19.94 35.24
CA ASP A 383 8.60 20.51 36.46
C ASP A 383 8.89 22.02 36.41
N GLY A 384 8.11 22.80 35.65
CA GLY A 384 8.29 24.24 35.49
C GLY A 384 9.30 24.65 34.41
N GLU A 385 9.93 23.71 33.74
CA GLU A 385 10.76 23.94 32.55
C GLU A 385 9.96 23.75 31.27
N VAL A 386 10.18 24.64 30.29
CA VAL A 386 9.54 24.55 28.96
C VAL A 386 10.48 23.79 28.06
N ASN A 387 10.04 22.60 27.63
CA ASN A 387 10.70 21.81 26.61
C ASN A 387 9.98 21.96 25.28
N VAL A 388 10.75 22.13 24.19
CA VAL A 388 10.19 22.26 22.85
C VAL A 388 10.59 21.02 22.03
N THR A 389 9.60 20.24 21.59
CA THR A 389 9.79 19.12 20.66
C THR A 389 9.19 19.49 19.31
N TYR A 390 9.85 19.10 18.23
CA TYR A 390 9.35 19.33 16.89
C TYR A 390 8.60 18.10 16.39
N ARG A 391 7.49 18.33 15.68
CA ARG A 391 6.71 17.30 14.99
C ARG A 391 6.63 17.68 13.52
N GLU A 392 7.01 16.76 12.67
CA GLU A 392 6.94 16.92 11.22
C GLU A 392 5.48 16.89 10.76
N ALA A 393 5.08 17.88 9.97
CA ALA A 393 3.82 17.90 9.23
C ALA A 393 4.15 17.93 7.74
N VAL A 394 4.33 16.75 7.15
CA VAL A 394 4.92 16.60 5.83
C VAL A 394 4.05 15.76 4.88
N LEU A 395 4.14 16.09 3.59
CA LEU A 395 3.78 15.20 2.50
C LEU A 395 5.01 14.36 2.16
N ARG A 396 4.94 13.04 2.35
CA ARG A 396 6.01 12.09 2.05
C ARG A 396 5.53 11.01 1.10
N LEU A 397 6.25 10.83 0.03
CA LEU A 397 6.14 9.69 -0.89
C LEU A 397 7.40 8.85 -0.74
N GLU A 398 7.25 7.60 -0.35
CA GLU A 398 8.32 6.60 -0.27
C GLU A 398 7.97 5.45 -1.21
N VAL A 399 8.92 5.02 -2.03
CA VAL A 399 8.67 4.00 -3.04
C VAL A 399 9.91 3.14 -3.31
N THR A 400 9.67 1.84 -3.50
CA THR A 400 10.67 0.88 -3.96
C THR A 400 10.10 0.19 -5.21
N PRO A 401 10.56 0.57 -6.41
CA PRO A 401 10.16 -0.10 -7.64
C PRO A 401 10.96 -1.38 -7.84
N ASN A 402 10.33 -2.39 -8.46
CA ASN A 402 10.98 -3.60 -8.94
C ASN A 402 10.48 -3.91 -10.34
N VAL A 403 11.37 -3.88 -11.34
CA VAL A 403 11.06 -4.20 -12.74
C VAL A 403 11.09 -5.71 -12.93
N ILE A 404 9.94 -6.30 -13.23
CA ILE A 404 9.80 -7.76 -13.36
C ILE A 404 10.18 -8.22 -14.77
N ASP A 405 9.59 -7.62 -15.80
CA ASP A 405 9.74 -8.07 -17.19
C ASP A 405 9.65 -6.89 -18.17
N GLY A 406 10.69 -6.07 -18.19
CA GLY A 406 10.86 -4.98 -19.16
C GLY A 406 9.79 -3.88 -19.18
N ASP A 407 8.51 -4.23 -19.08
CA ASP A 407 7.37 -3.32 -19.14
C ASP A 407 6.44 -3.44 -17.90
N THR A 408 6.70 -4.39 -16.99
CA THR A 408 5.89 -4.61 -15.78
C THR A 408 6.71 -4.29 -14.54
N LEU A 409 6.12 -3.54 -13.60
CA LEU A 409 6.74 -3.13 -12.36
C LEU A 409 5.92 -3.60 -11.16
N LYS A 410 6.61 -4.06 -10.15
CA LYS A 410 6.08 -4.18 -8.79
C LYS A 410 6.54 -2.97 -8.00
N LEU A 411 5.60 -2.30 -7.36
CA LEU A 411 5.85 -1.09 -6.60
C LEU A 411 5.44 -1.32 -5.13
N ASP A 412 6.35 -1.07 -4.21
CA ASP A 412 6.05 -0.92 -2.79
C ASP A 412 5.99 0.57 -2.49
N ILE A 413 4.81 1.04 -2.08
CA ILE A 413 4.50 2.46 -2.03
C ILE A 413 3.97 2.82 -0.65
N LYS A 414 4.52 3.89 -0.08
CA LYS A 414 4.00 4.51 1.13
C LYS A 414 3.80 6.00 0.87
N VAL A 415 2.58 6.44 1.01
CA VAL A 415 2.19 7.85 0.91
C VAL A 415 1.70 8.29 2.28
N LYS A 416 2.26 9.39 2.78
CA LYS A 416 1.88 10.01 4.05
C LYS A 416 1.72 11.50 3.82
N LYS A 417 0.55 12.03 4.16
CA LYS A 417 0.29 13.47 4.19
C LYS A 417 -0.12 13.86 5.61
N GLU A 418 0.62 14.76 6.18
CA GLU A 418 0.34 15.33 7.50
C GLU A 418 0.16 16.84 7.34
N GLU A 419 -0.85 17.37 8.01
CA GLU A 419 -1.22 18.78 7.95
C GLU A 419 -1.57 19.28 9.34
N ALA A 420 -1.02 20.44 9.72
CA ALA A 420 -1.32 21.02 11.00
C ALA A 420 -2.66 21.76 10.97
N ASP A 421 -3.57 21.40 11.87
CA ASP A 421 -4.85 22.08 12.05
C ASP A 421 -4.76 23.05 13.23
N PHE A 422 -4.62 24.31 12.91
CA PHE A 422 -4.56 25.40 13.90
C PHE A 422 -5.95 25.81 14.42
N THR A 423 -7.03 25.29 13.84
CA THR A 423 -8.39 25.54 14.30
C THR A 423 -8.72 24.70 15.54
N ARG A 424 -8.06 23.55 15.67
CA ARG A 424 -8.18 22.62 16.81
C ARG A 424 -6.86 22.56 17.55
N THR A 425 -6.75 23.33 18.61
CA THR A 425 -5.54 23.35 19.42
C THR A 425 -5.77 22.72 20.80
N VAL A 426 -4.76 22.03 21.32
CA VAL A 426 -4.73 21.50 22.70
C VAL A 426 -3.54 22.14 23.42
N LEU A 427 -3.81 22.86 24.50
CA LEU A 427 -2.80 23.62 25.24
C LEU A 427 -1.96 24.59 24.35
N GLY A 428 -2.60 25.16 23.31
CA GLY A 428 -1.93 26.04 22.35
C GLY A 428 -1.19 25.33 21.21
N ASN A 429 -1.05 24.01 21.25
CA ASN A 429 -0.43 23.22 20.18
C ASN A 429 -1.49 22.78 19.15
N PRO A 430 -1.23 22.89 17.83
CA PRO A 430 -2.17 22.45 16.79
C PRO A 430 -2.29 20.91 16.79
N THR A 431 -3.43 20.42 16.31
CA THR A 431 -3.58 18.99 16.04
C THR A 431 -3.01 18.67 14.66
N ILE A 432 -2.47 17.43 14.47
CA ILE A 432 -1.98 16.97 13.18
C ILE A 432 -3.00 16.02 12.59
N ILE A 433 -3.50 16.36 11.39
CA ILE A 433 -4.34 15.50 10.57
C ILE A 433 -3.41 14.62 9.74
N THR A 434 -3.54 13.30 9.87
CA THR A 434 -2.69 12.34 9.17
C THR A 434 -3.52 11.51 8.19
N LYS A 435 -3.11 11.51 6.92
CA LYS A 435 -3.64 10.65 5.86
C LYS A 435 -2.50 9.77 5.38
N LYS A 436 -2.63 8.44 5.53
CA LYS A 436 -1.58 7.47 5.20
C LYS A 436 -2.15 6.35 4.35
N ALA A 437 -1.43 6.00 3.28
CA ALA A 437 -1.70 4.81 2.48
C ALA A 437 -0.40 4.02 2.31
N GLU A 438 -0.49 2.69 2.45
CA GLU A 438 0.63 1.77 2.26
C GLU A 438 0.12 0.56 1.48
N THR A 439 0.77 0.27 0.36
CA THR A 439 0.31 -0.79 -0.54
C THR A 439 1.44 -1.33 -1.41
N ASN A 440 1.23 -2.54 -1.91
CA ASN A 440 2.11 -3.19 -2.88
C ASN A 440 1.27 -3.55 -4.11
N VAL A 441 1.67 -3.05 -5.28
CA VAL A 441 0.92 -3.20 -6.53
C VAL A 441 1.83 -3.64 -7.66
N ILE A 442 1.24 -4.35 -8.62
CA ILE A 442 1.92 -4.70 -9.88
C ILE A 442 1.22 -3.95 -11.00
N GLN A 443 2.00 -3.31 -11.87
CA GLN A 443 1.49 -2.39 -12.87
C GLN A 443 2.40 -2.33 -14.10
N ASN A 444 1.82 -2.00 -15.26
CA ASN A 444 2.57 -1.80 -16.49
C ASN A 444 3.13 -0.37 -16.57
N ASP A 445 4.22 -0.22 -17.35
CA ASP A 445 4.84 1.06 -17.65
C ASP A 445 3.85 2.08 -18.21
N GLY A 446 3.84 3.29 -17.64
CA GLY A 446 3.00 4.41 -18.07
C GLY A 446 1.51 4.31 -17.71
N GLN A 447 1.05 3.26 -17.05
CA GLN A 447 -0.34 3.15 -16.61
C GLN A 447 -0.55 3.85 -15.27
N THR A 448 -1.67 4.54 -15.12
CA THR A 448 -2.10 5.15 -13.86
C THR A 448 -3.04 4.21 -13.13
N ILE A 449 -2.77 3.94 -11.86
CA ILE A 449 -3.63 3.15 -10.98
C ILE A 449 -4.07 3.96 -9.77
N VAL A 450 -5.27 3.69 -9.26
CA VAL A 450 -5.72 4.17 -7.96
C VAL A 450 -5.23 3.21 -6.89
N ILE A 451 -4.34 3.68 -6.03
CA ILE A 451 -3.81 2.85 -4.92
C ILE A 451 -4.71 2.89 -3.69
N GLY A 452 -5.54 3.91 -3.58
CA GLY A 452 -6.47 4.03 -2.47
C GLY A 452 -7.32 5.29 -2.55
N GLY A 453 -8.36 5.30 -1.75
CA GLY A 453 -9.23 6.45 -1.59
C GLY A 453 -10.07 6.35 -0.33
N LEU A 454 -10.54 7.49 0.15
CA LEU A 454 -11.45 7.62 1.27
C LEU A 454 -12.56 8.58 0.84
N SER A 455 -13.80 8.22 1.13
CA SER A 455 -14.94 9.13 1.04
C SER A 455 -15.65 9.11 2.37
N GLN A 456 -15.81 10.27 2.97
CA GLN A 456 -16.49 10.45 4.25
C GLN A 456 -17.57 11.50 4.09
N GLU A 457 -18.80 11.12 4.41
CA GLU A 457 -19.95 12.03 4.43
C GLU A 457 -20.44 12.16 5.87
N THR A 458 -20.50 13.39 6.36
CA THR A 458 -21.01 13.71 7.69
C THR A 458 -22.26 14.57 7.53
N GLU A 459 -23.39 14.02 7.91
CA GLU A 459 -24.67 14.75 7.91
C GLU A 459 -25.05 15.04 9.37
N ARG A 460 -25.27 16.32 9.68
CA ARG A 460 -25.79 16.75 10.98
C ARG A 460 -27.07 17.50 10.79
N ARG A 461 -28.15 16.99 11.35
CA ARG A 461 -29.44 17.66 11.40
C ARG A 461 -29.83 17.89 12.84
N VAL A 462 -30.08 19.17 13.19
CA VAL A 462 -30.53 19.55 14.52
C VAL A 462 -31.85 20.31 14.37
N GLN A 463 -32.88 19.88 15.09
CA GLN A 463 -34.14 20.58 15.22
C GLN A 463 -34.32 20.90 16.67
N THR A 464 -34.64 22.17 16.96
CA THR A 464 -34.98 22.65 18.29
C THR A 464 -36.31 23.37 18.18
N GLY A 465 -37.27 23.02 18.99
CA GLY A 465 -38.63 23.60 18.91
C GLY A 465 -39.33 23.63 20.24
N THR A 466 -40.46 24.32 20.25
CA THR A 466 -41.36 24.38 21.42
C THR A 466 -42.21 23.11 21.43
N PRO A 467 -42.19 22.31 22.52
CA PRO A 467 -43.01 21.11 22.61
C PRO A 467 -44.48 21.36 22.25
N PHE A 468 -45.11 20.40 21.56
CA PHE A 468 -46.49 20.43 21.03
C PHE A 468 -46.73 21.43 19.90
N LEU A 469 -46.07 22.59 19.87
CA LEU A 469 -46.29 23.62 18.86
C LEU A 469 -45.48 23.37 17.58
N GLU A 470 -44.31 22.74 17.72
CA GLU A 470 -43.46 22.40 16.58
C GLU A 470 -44.04 21.33 15.64
N ASP A 471 -44.99 20.50 16.15
CA ASP A 471 -45.61 19.40 15.43
C ASP A 471 -46.87 19.80 14.65
N ILE A 472 -47.36 21.01 14.83
CA ILE A 472 -48.56 21.49 14.15
C ILE A 472 -48.29 21.59 12.64
N PRO A 473 -49.03 20.84 11.78
CA PRO A 473 -48.82 20.89 10.34
C PRO A 473 -49.02 22.31 9.80
N GLY A 474 -48.03 22.81 9.05
CA GLY A 474 -48.02 24.16 8.48
C GLY A 474 -47.56 25.26 9.44
N LEU A 475 -48.06 25.30 10.66
CA LEU A 475 -47.70 26.32 11.66
C LEU A 475 -46.42 25.95 12.47
N GLY A 476 -46.08 24.69 12.54
CA GLY A 476 -44.91 24.21 13.35
C GLY A 476 -43.59 24.86 12.94
N TYR A 477 -43.45 25.35 11.72
CA TYR A 477 -42.26 26.11 11.30
C TYR A 477 -42.08 27.44 12.04
N LEU A 478 -43.11 28.00 12.62
CA LEU A 478 -43.08 29.22 13.43
C LEU A 478 -42.63 28.98 14.88
N PHE A 479 -42.40 27.72 15.26
CA PHE A 479 -42.06 27.32 16.62
C PHE A 479 -40.83 26.44 16.69
N LYS A 480 -40.04 26.36 15.60
CA LYS A 480 -38.82 25.56 15.52
C LYS A 480 -37.69 26.23 14.75
N ARG A 481 -36.48 25.90 15.16
CA ARG A 481 -35.24 26.16 14.43
C ARG A 481 -34.79 24.87 13.78
N LYS A 482 -34.30 24.96 12.57
CA LYS A 482 -33.65 23.85 11.86
C LYS A 482 -32.24 24.27 11.49
N SER A 483 -31.28 23.37 11.79
CA SER A 483 -29.90 23.47 11.39
C SER A 483 -29.53 22.18 10.63
N SER A 484 -29.00 22.31 9.46
CA SER A 484 -28.41 21.17 8.71
C SER A 484 -27.02 21.53 8.25
N ALA A 485 -26.07 20.65 8.52
CA ALA A 485 -24.71 20.75 8.05
C ALA A 485 -24.35 19.43 7.39
N ASP A 486 -23.97 19.50 6.13
CA ASP A 486 -23.55 18.37 5.32
C ASP A 486 -22.10 18.63 4.90
N GLU A 487 -21.19 17.74 5.31
CA GLU A 487 -19.74 17.79 5.01
C GLU A 487 -19.38 16.53 4.23
N LEU A 488 -18.75 16.71 3.08
CA LEU A 488 -18.24 15.64 2.24
C LEU A 488 -16.73 15.83 2.09
N GLU A 489 -15.96 14.84 2.51
CA GLU A 489 -14.52 14.77 2.32
C GLU A 489 -14.18 13.57 1.45
N GLU A 490 -13.46 13.81 0.36
CA GLU A 490 -13.04 12.76 -0.57
C GLU A 490 -11.52 12.86 -0.81
N LEU A 491 -10.85 11.71 -0.75
CA LEU A 491 -9.42 11.56 -1.01
C LEU A 491 -9.23 10.47 -2.05
N LEU A 492 -8.46 10.74 -3.10
CA LEU A 492 -8.02 9.74 -4.08
C LEU A 492 -6.52 9.85 -4.28
N ILE A 493 -5.83 8.71 -4.33
CA ILE A 493 -4.40 8.62 -4.53
C ILE A 493 -4.13 7.78 -5.77
N PHE A 494 -3.46 8.38 -6.76
CA PHE A 494 -3.07 7.77 -8.02
C PHE A 494 -1.56 7.63 -8.10
N ILE A 495 -1.08 6.60 -8.78
CA ILE A 495 0.34 6.38 -9.07
C ILE A 495 0.51 6.03 -10.54
N THR A 496 1.55 6.60 -11.14
CA THR A 496 1.97 6.35 -12.52
C THR A 496 3.48 6.12 -12.54
N PRO A 497 3.94 4.89 -12.76
CA PRO A 497 5.36 4.62 -12.96
C PRO A 497 5.75 4.76 -14.43
N HIS A 498 7.00 5.19 -14.68
CA HIS A 498 7.60 5.24 -16.00
C HIS A 498 9.01 4.66 -15.97
N ILE A 499 9.27 3.62 -16.77
CA ILE A 499 10.59 3.04 -16.93
C ILE A 499 11.40 3.94 -17.87
N LEU A 500 12.46 4.55 -17.34
CA LEU A 500 13.36 5.39 -18.12
C LEU A 500 14.33 4.49 -18.91
N LYS A 501 14.04 4.28 -20.20
CA LYS A 501 14.92 3.52 -21.08
C LYS A 501 16.21 4.31 -21.31
N SER A 502 17.34 3.79 -20.86
CA SER A 502 18.65 4.38 -21.18
C SER A 502 18.84 4.43 -22.70
N LYS A 503 18.93 5.63 -23.26
CA LYS A 503 19.44 5.78 -24.63
C LYS A 503 20.93 5.42 -24.58
N VAL A 504 21.27 4.16 -24.76
CA VAL A 504 22.63 3.77 -25.09
C VAL A 504 22.92 4.43 -26.44
N THR A 505 23.53 5.61 -26.38
CA THR A 505 24.13 6.22 -27.56
C THR A 505 25.17 5.23 -28.04
N GLY A 506 24.86 4.52 -29.13
CA GLY A 506 25.71 3.48 -29.68
C GLY A 506 27.09 4.05 -29.96
N VAL A 507 28.05 3.67 -29.14
CA VAL A 507 29.45 3.64 -29.57
C VAL A 507 29.51 2.46 -30.52
N LYS A 508 29.48 2.75 -31.82
CA LYS A 508 29.84 1.79 -32.87
C LYS A 508 31.24 1.24 -32.56
N PRO A 509 31.46 -0.06 -32.76
CA PRO A 509 32.74 -0.71 -32.56
C PRO A 509 33.85 -0.14 -33.46
#